data_4a6015fa4bfd5b9944d2007ec263d745
#
_entry.id   4a6015fa4bfd5b9944d2007ec263d745
#
_cell.length_a   1.000
_cell.length_b   1.000
_cell.length_c   1.000
_cell.angle_alpha   90.00
_cell.angle_beta   90.00
_cell.angle_gamma   90.00
#
_symmetry.space_group_name_H-M   'P 1'
#
loop_
_entity.id
_entity.type
_entity.pdbx_description
1 polymer ?
#
loop_
_entity_poly.entity_id
_entity_poly.type
_entity_poly.pdbx_seq_one_letter_code
_entity_poly.pdbx_strand_id
1 'polypeptide(L)'
;MPLASVVSSCVLAAALAALAVFTPSARADDVSLGQNQLCGLNTARPDRNPAVQVKTVQGRNGPIGYARFGRGAPLLLITGYRATLGEWNAYFLGELAKHHEVIIFDNRGVGRSAIVDGRFGPDYGMREMAEDAADVIAGLRLGRVDVAGWSMGGMIAQQLALDAREKVASLTLIATAPPGPDAVPLTPQVQHVLASSGRDAFAQIMAVLFPANVVADASKCFVGDMFAPRDYTGRPVSDAVAAQQNQAMTRWFADSAAAAALRSSPVRTLIIAGANDDVLADSNARQLERIIPRATLDIVSDAGHALMYQYPIELARHIGAFVSR
;
A
#
# COMPACT_ATOMS: atom_id res chain seq x y z
N MET A 1 -51.85 25.04 -68.42
CA MET A 1 -51.73 26.23 -67.61
C MET A 1 -52.52 26.00 -66.34
N PRO A 2 -52.07 26.13 -65.10
CA PRO A 2 -50.93 26.87 -64.58
C PRO A 2 -49.96 26.04 -63.73
N LEU A 3 -48.84 26.67 -63.41
CA LEU A 3 -47.71 26.21 -62.60
C LEU A 3 -48.10 25.94 -61.14
N ALA A 4 -47.55 24.79 -60.58
CA ALA A 4 -47.50 24.53 -59.16
C ALA A 4 -46.06 24.64 -58.68
N SER A 5 -45.80 25.57 -57.73
CA SER A 5 -44.54 25.83 -57.11
C SER A 5 -44.23 24.72 -56.04
N VAL A 6 -43.05 24.14 -56.16
CA VAL A 6 -42.51 23.19 -55.14
C VAL A 6 -41.73 24.02 -54.10
N VAL A 7 -42.19 24.01 -52.84
CA VAL A 7 -41.48 24.60 -51.70
C VAL A 7 -40.61 23.49 -51.10
N SER A 8 -39.31 23.66 -51.21
CA SER A 8 -38.31 22.77 -50.63
C SER A 8 -38.06 23.17 -49.16
N SER A 9 -38.42 22.33 -48.21
CA SER A 9 -38.13 22.52 -46.78
C SER A 9 -36.76 21.97 -46.45
N CYS A 10 -35.80 22.85 -46.23
CA CYS A 10 -34.50 22.49 -45.65
C CYS A 10 -34.67 22.25 -44.15
N VAL A 11 -34.50 20.99 -43.71
CA VAL A 11 -34.38 20.66 -42.30
C VAL A 11 -32.91 20.83 -41.89
N LEU A 12 -32.62 21.86 -41.09
CA LEU A 12 -31.33 22.06 -40.45
C LEU A 12 -31.21 21.09 -39.26
N ALA A 13 -30.38 20.05 -39.37
CA ALA A 13 -29.99 19.23 -38.25
C ALA A 13 -28.90 19.94 -37.46
N ALA A 14 -29.23 20.48 -36.30
CA ALA A 14 -28.25 21.03 -35.36
C ALA A 14 -27.56 19.85 -34.62
N ALA A 15 -26.31 19.60 -34.95
CA ALA A 15 -25.44 18.69 -34.20
C ALA A 15 -24.99 19.39 -32.90
N LEU A 16 -25.55 19.02 -31.78
CA LEU A 16 -25.04 19.38 -30.45
C LEU A 16 -23.75 18.59 -30.20
N ALA A 17 -22.59 19.20 -30.40
CA ALA A 17 -21.32 18.72 -29.93
C ALA A 17 -21.29 18.94 -28.41
N ALA A 18 -21.44 17.85 -27.65
CA ALA A 18 -21.19 17.86 -26.22
C ALA A 18 -19.68 18.08 -25.99
N LEU A 19 -19.29 19.31 -25.66
CA LEU A 19 -17.98 19.60 -25.12
C LEU A 19 -17.91 18.91 -23.74
N ALA A 20 -17.19 17.80 -23.65
CA ALA A 20 -16.74 17.24 -22.37
C ALA A 20 -15.80 18.30 -21.76
N VAL A 21 -16.32 19.02 -20.77
CA VAL A 21 -15.49 19.87 -19.91
C VAL A 21 -14.60 18.93 -19.12
N PHE A 22 -13.37 18.76 -19.58
CA PHE A 22 -12.31 18.19 -18.77
C PHE A 22 -12.08 19.17 -17.61
N THR A 23 -12.64 18.88 -16.44
CA THR A 23 -12.20 19.52 -15.21
C THR A 23 -10.75 19.10 -15.00
N PRO A 24 -9.80 20.04 -14.88
CA PRO A 24 -8.43 19.68 -14.57
C PRO A 24 -8.46 18.90 -13.27
N SER A 25 -7.84 17.70 -13.29
CA SER A 25 -7.53 16.94 -12.08
C SER A 25 -6.87 17.90 -11.09
N ALA A 26 -7.35 17.92 -9.85
CA ALA A 26 -6.71 18.69 -8.79
C ALA A 26 -5.22 18.33 -8.81
N ARG A 27 -4.36 19.35 -8.86
CA ARG A 27 -2.92 19.13 -8.74
C ARG A 27 -2.67 18.37 -7.44
N ALA A 28 -1.76 17.38 -7.50
CA ALA A 28 -1.21 16.79 -6.29
C ALA A 28 -0.75 17.91 -5.37
N ASP A 29 -1.42 18.07 -4.24
CA ASP A 29 -1.03 19.09 -3.27
C ASP A 29 0.14 18.52 -2.47
N ASP A 30 1.23 19.28 -2.35
CA ASP A 30 2.29 18.99 -1.40
C ASP A 30 1.68 19.14 -0.01
N VAL A 31 1.49 18.00 0.67
CA VAL A 31 0.87 17.92 1.99
C VAL A 31 1.96 17.94 3.06
N SER A 32 1.81 18.85 4.03
CA SER A 32 2.60 18.80 5.26
C SER A 32 1.85 17.97 6.31
N LEU A 33 2.47 16.91 6.80
CA LEU A 33 1.99 16.13 7.94
C LEU A 33 2.52 16.67 9.28
N GLY A 34 2.96 17.94 9.32
CA GLY A 34 3.48 18.58 10.52
C GLY A 34 4.97 18.28 10.77
N GLN A 35 5.37 18.25 12.03
CA GLN A 35 6.76 17.98 12.41
C GLN A 35 7.06 16.49 12.39
N ASN A 36 8.28 16.14 11.94
CA ASN A 36 8.82 14.79 12.04
C ASN A 36 8.78 14.29 13.50
N GLN A 37 8.22 13.12 13.71
CA GLN A 37 7.97 12.52 15.03
C GLN A 37 8.95 11.39 15.39
N LEU A 38 9.95 11.12 14.55
CA LEU A 38 11.00 10.14 14.86
C LEU A 38 11.65 10.46 16.20
N CYS A 39 11.76 9.47 17.08
CA CYS A 39 12.27 9.58 18.44
C CYS A 39 11.57 10.62 19.34
N GLY A 40 10.62 11.37 18.84
CA GLY A 40 10.06 12.58 19.49
C GLY A 40 8.74 12.36 20.21
N LEU A 41 8.14 11.17 20.13
CA LEU A 41 6.91 10.88 20.86
C LEU A 41 7.22 10.58 22.32
N ASN A 42 7.53 11.63 23.07
CA ASN A 42 7.69 11.60 24.55
C ASN A 42 6.39 11.30 25.32
N THR A 43 5.32 10.99 24.65
CA THR A 43 4.12 10.45 25.27
C THR A 43 4.40 9.03 25.69
N ALA A 44 3.78 8.60 26.78
CA ALA A 44 3.88 7.20 27.25
C ALA A 44 3.94 6.27 26.05
N ARG A 45 5.06 5.57 25.89
CA ARG A 45 5.26 4.65 24.75
C ARG A 45 3.99 3.84 24.64
N PRO A 46 3.31 3.82 23.48
CA PRO A 46 2.18 2.94 23.32
C PRO A 46 2.70 1.57 23.75
N ASP A 47 1.88 0.81 24.45
CA ASP A 47 2.29 -0.52 24.87
C ASP A 47 2.69 -1.27 23.60
N ARG A 48 4.00 -1.33 23.33
CA ARG A 48 4.58 -1.99 22.14
C ARG A 48 4.23 -3.46 22.11
N ASN A 49 3.76 -3.94 23.23
CA ASN A 49 3.35 -5.29 23.51
C ASN A 49 1.89 -5.26 24.00
N PRO A 50 0.95 -4.78 23.17
CA PRO A 50 -0.45 -4.89 23.54
C PRO A 50 -0.73 -6.36 23.82
N ALA A 51 -1.75 -6.67 24.61
CA ALA A 51 -2.20 -8.05 24.81
C ALA A 51 -2.74 -8.69 23.51
N VAL A 52 -2.21 -8.22 22.38
CA VAL A 52 -2.50 -8.69 21.03
C VAL A 52 -1.72 -9.96 20.79
N GLN A 53 -2.43 -11.02 20.48
CA GLN A 53 -1.84 -12.29 20.10
C GLN A 53 -1.85 -12.43 18.58
N VAL A 54 -0.73 -12.89 18.02
CA VAL A 54 -0.69 -13.34 16.64
C VAL A 54 -1.31 -14.73 16.54
N LYS A 55 -2.39 -14.80 15.76
CA LYS A 55 -3.16 -16.01 15.46
C LYS A 55 -2.90 -16.44 14.03
N THR A 56 -3.45 -17.58 13.64
CA THR A 56 -3.42 -18.06 12.26
C THR A 56 -4.83 -18.22 11.73
N VAL A 57 -5.02 -17.90 10.44
CA VAL A 57 -6.21 -18.22 9.65
C VAL A 57 -5.79 -19.14 8.52
N GLN A 58 -6.64 -20.10 8.18
CA GLN A 58 -6.35 -21.03 7.09
C GLN A 58 -6.72 -20.36 5.77
N GLY A 59 -5.71 -20.10 4.94
CA GLY A 59 -5.88 -19.72 3.55
C GLY A 59 -5.75 -20.93 2.60
N ARG A 60 -6.09 -20.74 1.33
CA ARG A 60 -5.97 -21.78 0.27
C ARG A 60 -4.55 -22.32 0.10
N ASN A 61 -3.57 -21.46 0.32
CA ASN A 61 -2.14 -21.77 0.17
C ASN A 61 -1.46 -22.07 1.52
N GLY A 62 -2.23 -22.34 2.58
CA GLY A 62 -1.73 -22.66 3.91
C GLY A 62 -2.06 -21.61 4.98
N PRO A 63 -1.60 -21.80 6.21
CA PRO A 63 -1.90 -20.90 7.32
C PRO A 63 -1.24 -19.52 7.13
N ILE A 64 -1.99 -18.47 7.48
CA ILE A 64 -1.57 -17.07 7.42
C ILE A 64 -1.58 -16.51 8.85
N GLY A 65 -0.42 -16.01 9.30
CA GLY A 65 -0.27 -15.34 10.59
C GLY A 65 -0.86 -13.93 10.56
N TYR A 66 -1.71 -13.59 11.53
CA TYR A 66 -2.32 -12.27 11.61
C TYR A 66 -2.47 -11.78 13.05
N ALA A 67 -2.55 -10.48 13.22
CA ALA A 67 -2.99 -9.84 14.45
C ALA A 67 -4.20 -8.94 14.15
N ARG A 68 -5.10 -8.81 15.15
CA ARG A 68 -6.33 -8.05 15.06
C ARG A 68 -6.60 -7.34 16.39
N PHE A 69 -6.80 -6.03 16.34
CA PHE A 69 -7.01 -5.19 17.52
C PHE A 69 -7.70 -3.87 17.16
N GLY A 70 -8.08 -3.11 18.19
CA GLY A 70 -8.92 -1.92 17.98
C GLY A 70 -10.41 -2.26 17.83
N ARG A 71 -11.21 -1.26 17.46
CA ARG A 71 -12.67 -1.39 17.27
C ARG A 71 -13.15 -0.41 16.21
N GLY A 72 -14.14 -0.78 15.43
CA GLY A 72 -14.71 0.05 14.38
C GLY A 72 -14.76 -0.69 13.04
N ALA A 73 -14.79 0.05 11.94
CA ALA A 73 -14.73 -0.53 10.60
C ALA A 73 -13.40 -1.26 10.38
N PRO A 74 -13.40 -2.43 9.73
CA PRO A 74 -12.18 -3.20 9.52
C PRO A 74 -11.24 -2.52 8.51
N LEU A 75 -9.98 -2.37 8.90
CA LEU A 75 -8.88 -1.85 8.10
C LEU A 75 -7.78 -2.90 8.01
N LEU A 76 -7.58 -3.45 6.83
CA LEU A 76 -6.52 -4.42 6.53
C LEU A 76 -5.26 -3.69 6.07
N LEU A 77 -4.12 -3.95 6.73
CA LEU A 77 -2.83 -3.40 6.34
C LEU A 77 -1.92 -4.50 5.79
N ILE A 78 -1.29 -4.24 4.65
CA ILE A 78 -0.41 -5.16 3.92
C ILE A 78 1.01 -4.61 3.93
N THR A 79 1.95 -5.38 4.47
CA THR A 79 3.37 -5.00 4.60
C THR A 79 4.13 -5.08 3.28
N GLY A 80 5.31 -4.42 3.26
CA GLY A 80 6.21 -4.39 2.12
C GLY A 80 7.11 -5.63 1.96
N TYR A 81 8.12 -5.46 1.13
CA TYR A 81 9.15 -6.46 0.84
C TYR A 81 9.92 -6.85 2.09
N ARG A 82 10.09 -8.14 2.33
CA ARG A 82 10.77 -8.75 3.49
C ARG A 82 10.25 -8.32 4.87
N ALA A 83 9.13 -7.61 4.92
CA ALA A 83 8.59 -7.10 6.17
C ALA A 83 7.62 -8.10 6.83
N THR A 84 7.77 -8.29 8.13
CA THR A 84 6.82 -8.99 8.99
C THR A 84 5.71 -8.03 9.45
N LEU A 85 4.63 -8.56 10.01
CA LEU A 85 3.60 -7.74 10.65
C LEU A 85 4.14 -6.90 11.83
N GLY A 86 5.29 -7.25 12.37
CA GLY A 86 5.96 -6.50 13.44
C GLY A 86 6.65 -5.23 12.95
N GLU A 87 6.87 -5.07 11.65
CA GLU A 87 7.57 -3.90 11.10
C GLU A 87 6.67 -2.68 10.83
N TRP A 88 5.41 -2.74 11.19
CA TRP A 88 4.60 -1.55 11.30
C TRP A 88 5.01 -0.71 12.53
N ASN A 89 4.97 0.62 12.39
CA ASN A 89 5.21 1.51 13.52
C ASN A 89 4.08 1.38 14.57
N ALA A 90 4.44 1.17 15.84
CA ALA A 90 3.46 0.92 16.92
C ALA A 90 2.55 2.12 17.20
N TYR A 91 3.05 3.34 17.06
CA TYR A 91 2.26 4.56 17.26
C TYR A 91 1.25 4.76 16.11
N PHE A 92 1.68 4.49 14.89
CA PHE A 92 0.81 4.51 13.72
C PHE A 92 -0.37 3.54 13.88
N LEU A 93 -0.07 2.28 14.23
CA LEU A 93 -1.10 1.28 14.49
C LEU A 93 -2.00 1.64 15.66
N GLY A 94 -1.41 2.16 16.75
CA GLY A 94 -2.15 2.59 17.95
C GLY A 94 -3.14 3.72 17.67
N GLU A 95 -2.76 4.69 16.83
CA GLU A 95 -3.65 5.77 16.44
C GLU A 95 -4.81 5.29 15.56
N LEU A 96 -4.53 4.44 14.55
CA LEU A 96 -5.57 3.81 13.73
C LEU A 96 -6.55 2.99 14.57
N ALA A 97 -6.03 2.23 15.55
CA ALA A 97 -6.84 1.35 16.40
C ALA A 97 -7.80 2.08 17.34
N LYS A 98 -7.69 3.40 17.48
CA LYS A 98 -8.67 4.20 18.25
C LYS A 98 -10.05 4.20 17.60
N HIS A 99 -10.10 4.10 16.26
CA HIS A 99 -11.31 4.28 15.48
C HIS A 99 -11.60 3.15 14.50
N HIS A 100 -10.61 2.26 14.26
CA HIS A 100 -10.70 1.15 13.32
C HIS A 100 -10.36 -0.17 13.98
N GLU A 101 -10.96 -1.24 13.51
CA GLU A 101 -10.47 -2.58 13.75
C GLU A 101 -9.33 -2.83 12.80
N VAL A 102 -8.10 -2.76 13.33
CA VAL A 102 -6.86 -2.92 12.56
C VAL A 102 -6.54 -4.40 12.43
N ILE A 103 -6.33 -4.86 11.20
CA ILE A 103 -5.88 -6.21 10.85
C ILE A 103 -4.55 -6.10 10.12
N ILE A 104 -3.52 -6.72 10.66
CA ILE A 104 -2.21 -6.86 10.04
C ILE A 104 -1.88 -8.34 9.89
N PHE A 105 -1.15 -8.72 8.86
CA PHE A 105 -0.77 -10.11 8.64
C PHE A 105 0.62 -10.24 8.02
N ASP A 106 1.20 -11.42 8.18
CA ASP A 106 2.45 -11.77 7.53
C ASP A 106 2.19 -12.25 6.10
N ASN A 107 2.89 -11.66 5.13
CA ASN A 107 2.86 -12.17 3.76
C ASN A 107 3.38 -13.61 3.70
N ARG A 108 3.04 -14.34 2.63
CA ARG A 108 3.45 -15.72 2.43
C ARG A 108 4.97 -15.92 2.58
N GLY A 109 5.38 -16.92 3.37
CA GLY A 109 6.77 -17.23 3.65
C GLY A 109 7.44 -16.34 4.70
N VAL A 110 6.71 -15.36 5.25
CA VAL A 110 7.20 -14.41 6.25
C VAL A 110 6.57 -14.71 7.61
N GLY A 111 7.29 -14.46 8.70
CA GLY A 111 6.79 -14.52 10.05
C GLY A 111 6.11 -15.84 10.40
N ARG A 112 4.80 -15.80 10.70
CA ARG A 112 3.97 -16.98 10.96
C ARG A 112 3.17 -17.49 9.77
N SER A 113 3.29 -16.85 8.60
CA SER A 113 2.70 -17.34 7.35
C SER A 113 3.62 -18.38 6.73
N ALA A 114 3.38 -19.65 7.06
CA ALA A 114 4.22 -20.73 6.62
C ALA A 114 4.22 -20.91 5.09
N ILE A 115 5.36 -21.32 4.57
CA ILE A 115 5.44 -21.96 3.26
C ILE A 115 4.95 -23.39 3.44
N VAL A 116 3.95 -23.78 2.66
CA VAL A 116 3.51 -25.17 2.58
C VAL A 116 4.31 -25.83 1.47
N ASP A 117 5.00 -26.92 1.78
CA ASP A 117 5.82 -27.66 0.82
C ASP A 117 5.08 -27.89 -0.49
N GLY A 118 5.71 -27.56 -1.61
CA GLY A 118 5.19 -27.70 -2.97
C GLY A 118 4.16 -26.64 -3.39
N ARG A 119 3.81 -25.68 -2.55
CA ARG A 119 2.83 -24.62 -2.87
C ARG A 119 3.44 -23.22 -3.01
N PHE A 120 4.72 -23.10 -2.82
CA PHE A 120 5.48 -21.86 -3.06
C PHE A 120 6.29 -22.05 -4.33
N GLY A 121 5.60 -22.04 -5.47
CA GLY A 121 6.22 -22.23 -6.79
C GLY A 121 6.81 -20.94 -7.36
N PRO A 122 7.57 -21.05 -8.45
CA PRO A 122 8.16 -19.89 -9.14
C PRO A 122 7.12 -18.89 -9.65
N ASP A 123 5.88 -19.32 -9.84
CA ASP A 123 4.78 -18.48 -10.32
C ASP A 123 4.08 -17.70 -9.21
N TYR A 124 4.42 -17.94 -7.94
CA TYR A 124 3.86 -17.19 -6.82
C TYR A 124 4.25 -15.71 -6.92
N GLY A 125 3.25 -14.86 -7.08
CA GLY A 125 3.42 -13.45 -7.38
C GLY A 125 2.41 -12.55 -6.67
N MET A 126 2.16 -11.36 -7.21
CA MET A 126 1.23 -10.40 -6.60
C MET A 126 -0.19 -10.94 -6.52
N ARG A 127 -0.63 -11.74 -7.50
CA ARG A 127 -1.96 -12.36 -7.53
C ARG A 127 -2.13 -13.34 -6.36
N GLU A 128 -1.20 -14.24 -6.15
CA GLU A 128 -1.26 -15.24 -5.10
C GLU A 128 -1.15 -14.59 -3.70
N MET A 129 -0.34 -13.52 -3.56
CA MET A 129 -0.30 -12.73 -2.33
C MET A 129 -1.62 -11.97 -2.09
N ALA A 130 -2.26 -11.47 -3.14
CA ALA A 130 -3.59 -10.84 -3.05
C ALA A 130 -4.67 -11.87 -2.69
N GLU A 131 -4.57 -13.11 -3.19
CA GLU A 131 -5.42 -14.21 -2.76
C GLU A 131 -5.26 -14.53 -1.28
N ASP A 132 -4.03 -14.51 -0.75
CA ASP A 132 -3.78 -14.66 0.69
C ASP A 132 -4.46 -13.53 1.50
N ALA A 133 -4.38 -12.29 1.04
CA ALA A 133 -5.08 -11.17 1.67
C ALA A 133 -6.61 -11.35 1.62
N ALA A 134 -7.16 -11.84 0.49
CA ALA A 134 -8.58 -12.16 0.36
C ALA A 134 -9.00 -13.30 1.29
N ASP A 135 -8.13 -14.28 1.51
CA ASP A 135 -8.35 -15.40 2.43
C ASP A 135 -8.34 -14.93 3.89
N VAL A 136 -7.51 -13.95 4.26
CA VAL A 136 -7.58 -13.30 5.59
C VAL A 136 -8.95 -12.64 5.78
N ILE A 137 -9.41 -11.84 4.80
CA ILE A 137 -10.72 -11.19 4.87
C ILE A 137 -11.85 -12.21 5.03
N ALA A 138 -11.83 -13.27 4.22
CA ALA A 138 -12.85 -14.32 4.23
C ALA A 138 -12.82 -15.15 5.53
N GLY A 139 -11.63 -15.60 5.94
CA GLY A 139 -11.45 -16.43 7.13
C GLY A 139 -11.80 -15.71 8.43
N LEU A 140 -11.61 -14.39 8.47
CA LEU A 140 -12.04 -13.55 9.59
C LEU A 140 -13.48 -13.03 9.47
N ARG A 141 -14.19 -13.36 8.38
CA ARG A 141 -15.58 -12.96 8.10
C ARG A 141 -15.79 -11.45 8.16
N LEU A 142 -14.84 -10.69 7.64
CA LEU A 142 -14.86 -9.22 7.74
C LEU A 142 -15.85 -8.56 6.76
N GLY A 143 -16.31 -9.27 5.75
CA GLY A 143 -17.14 -8.69 4.69
C GLY A 143 -16.30 -7.80 3.77
N ARG A 144 -16.67 -6.53 3.66
CA ARG A 144 -15.99 -5.53 2.86
C ARG A 144 -15.10 -4.67 3.79
N VAL A 145 -13.82 -4.50 3.43
CA VAL A 145 -12.83 -3.85 4.29
C VAL A 145 -12.15 -2.67 3.57
N ASP A 146 -11.70 -1.71 4.34
CA ASP A 146 -10.70 -0.75 3.86
C ASP A 146 -9.33 -1.41 3.84
N VAL A 147 -8.54 -1.15 2.79
CA VAL A 147 -7.25 -1.77 2.59
C VAL A 147 -6.16 -0.70 2.48
N ALA A 148 -5.11 -0.83 3.27
CA ALA A 148 -3.92 0.00 3.15
C ALA A 148 -2.69 -0.88 2.86
N GLY A 149 -1.92 -0.55 1.83
CA GLY A 149 -0.71 -1.28 1.47
C GLY A 149 0.51 -0.38 1.40
N TRP A 150 1.60 -0.78 2.02
CA TRP A 150 2.88 -0.08 1.99
C TRP A 150 3.86 -0.77 1.07
N SER A 151 4.50 -0.01 0.16
CA SER A 151 5.55 -0.52 -0.73
C SER A 151 5.04 -1.69 -1.59
N MET A 152 5.70 -2.86 -1.59
CA MET A 152 5.19 -4.08 -2.20
C MET A 152 3.77 -4.42 -1.73
N GLY A 153 3.43 -4.14 -0.47
CA GLY A 153 2.07 -4.32 0.04
C GLY A 153 1.02 -3.48 -0.68
N GLY A 154 1.41 -2.31 -1.21
CA GLY A 154 0.55 -1.51 -2.07
C GLY A 154 0.34 -2.12 -3.46
N MET A 155 1.32 -2.85 -4.00
CA MET A 155 1.16 -3.63 -5.24
C MET A 155 0.18 -4.79 -5.01
N ILE A 156 0.31 -5.51 -3.88
CA ILE A 156 -0.61 -6.56 -3.47
C ILE A 156 -2.03 -6.01 -3.27
N ALA A 157 -2.17 -4.84 -2.64
CA ALA A 157 -3.47 -4.19 -2.41
C ALA A 157 -4.16 -3.78 -3.72
N GLN A 158 -3.41 -3.29 -4.71
CA GLN A 158 -3.90 -3.01 -6.04
C GLN A 158 -4.42 -4.29 -6.72
N GLN A 159 -3.64 -5.37 -6.67
CA GLN A 159 -4.05 -6.66 -7.22
C GLN A 159 -5.29 -7.22 -6.51
N LEU A 160 -5.38 -7.10 -5.19
CA LEU A 160 -6.57 -7.48 -4.43
C LEU A 160 -7.82 -6.70 -4.89
N ALA A 161 -7.67 -5.39 -5.13
CA ALA A 161 -8.77 -4.57 -5.62
C ALA A 161 -9.21 -4.91 -7.05
N LEU A 162 -8.34 -5.51 -7.85
CA LEU A 162 -8.67 -6.02 -9.18
C LEU A 162 -9.37 -7.39 -9.12
N ASP A 163 -8.86 -8.32 -8.31
CA ASP A 163 -9.30 -9.71 -8.31
C ASP A 163 -10.48 -9.99 -7.37
N ALA A 164 -10.62 -9.20 -6.28
CA ALA A 164 -11.65 -9.37 -5.24
C ALA A 164 -12.28 -8.03 -4.85
N ARG A 165 -12.66 -7.25 -5.83
CA ARG A 165 -13.21 -5.90 -5.68
C ARG A 165 -14.36 -5.80 -4.67
N GLU A 166 -15.22 -6.81 -4.63
CA GLU A 166 -16.36 -6.88 -3.72
C GLU A 166 -15.94 -6.88 -2.24
N LYS A 167 -14.70 -7.26 -1.94
CA LYS A 167 -14.11 -7.25 -0.60
C LYS A 167 -13.46 -5.94 -0.20
N VAL A 168 -13.19 -5.02 -1.17
CA VAL A 168 -12.43 -3.78 -0.93
C VAL A 168 -13.38 -2.58 -0.91
N ALA A 169 -13.48 -1.90 0.23
CA ALA A 169 -14.29 -0.70 0.41
C ALA A 169 -13.59 0.54 -0.13
N SER A 170 -12.35 0.73 0.27
CA SER A 170 -11.44 1.76 -0.24
C SER A 170 -10.00 1.26 -0.25
N LEU A 171 -9.13 1.97 -0.94
CA LEU A 171 -7.73 1.61 -1.11
C LEU A 171 -6.85 2.77 -0.67
N THR A 172 -5.86 2.50 0.19
CA THR A 172 -4.80 3.45 0.55
C THR A 172 -3.47 2.86 0.11
N LEU A 173 -2.77 3.57 -0.76
CA LEU A 173 -1.50 3.17 -1.37
C LEU A 173 -0.39 4.04 -0.80
N ILE A 174 0.50 3.45 -0.01
CA ILE A 174 1.56 4.15 0.72
C ILE A 174 2.91 3.81 0.09
N ALA A 175 3.64 4.78 -0.44
CA ALA A 175 5.00 4.64 -0.98
C ALA A 175 5.11 3.40 -1.89
N THR A 176 4.28 3.33 -2.93
CA THR A 176 4.17 2.16 -3.82
C THR A 176 4.18 2.55 -5.29
N ALA A 177 4.17 1.57 -6.18
CA ALA A 177 4.23 1.76 -7.61
C ALA A 177 3.07 1.09 -8.36
N PRO A 178 2.66 1.62 -9.52
CA PRO A 178 1.69 0.97 -10.40
C PRO A 178 2.27 -0.28 -11.05
N PRO A 179 1.41 -1.12 -11.63
CA PRO A 179 1.85 -2.16 -12.57
C PRO A 179 2.22 -1.58 -13.93
N GLY A 180 2.94 -2.37 -14.70
CA GLY A 180 3.25 -2.09 -16.10
C GLY A 180 4.56 -1.37 -16.34
N PRO A 181 4.97 -1.30 -17.63
CA PRO A 181 6.32 -0.86 -18.03
C PRO A 181 6.58 0.65 -17.86
N ASP A 182 5.52 1.44 -17.63
CA ASP A 182 5.68 2.88 -17.38
C ASP A 182 6.08 3.16 -15.92
N ALA A 183 6.00 2.19 -15.02
CA ALA A 183 6.42 2.33 -13.64
C ALA A 183 7.95 2.46 -13.55
N VAL A 184 8.42 3.18 -12.54
CA VAL A 184 9.85 3.32 -12.23
C VAL A 184 10.21 2.26 -11.19
N PRO A 185 10.92 1.18 -11.56
CA PRO A 185 11.30 0.14 -10.63
C PRO A 185 12.40 0.62 -9.68
N LEU A 186 12.66 -0.16 -8.62
CA LEU A 186 13.80 0.02 -7.74
C LEU A 186 15.10 -0.08 -8.55
N THR A 187 16.06 0.79 -8.22
CA THR A 187 17.39 0.65 -8.80
C THR A 187 18.08 -0.65 -8.33
N PRO A 188 18.98 -1.25 -9.12
CA PRO A 188 19.69 -2.46 -8.70
C PRO A 188 20.44 -2.28 -7.36
N GLN A 189 20.95 -1.07 -7.09
CA GLN A 189 21.62 -0.75 -5.84
C GLN A 189 20.65 -0.78 -4.66
N VAL A 190 19.51 -0.12 -4.75
CA VAL A 190 18.46 -0.13 -3.71
C VAL A 190 17.95 -1.55 -3.48
N GLN A 191 17.71 -2.30 -4.55
CA GLN A 191 17.30 -3.70 -4.47
C GLN A 191 18.33 -4.55 -3.72
N HIS A 192 19.62 -4.36 -3.99
CA HIS A 192 20.71 -5.03 -3.28
C HIS A 192 20.73 -4.66 -1.79
N VAL A 193 20.62 -3.38 -1.46
CA VAL A 193 20.57 -2.90 -0.07
C VAL A 193 19.40 -3.52 0.69
N LEU A 194 18.19 -3.49 0.13
CA LEU A 194 17.00 -4.05 0.78
C LEU A 194 17.05 -5.58 0.91
N ALA A 195 17.81 -6.27 0.04
CA ALA A 195 18.04 -7.71 0.11
C ALA A 195 19.14 -8.09 1.12
N SER A 196 19.95 -7.13 1.57
CA SER A 196 21.09 -7.36 2.46
C SER A 196 20.63 -7.73 3.88
N SER A 197 21.52 -8.34 4.65
CA SER A 197 21.33 -8.70 6.05
C SER A 197 22.62 -8.47 6.86
N GLY A 198 22.48 -8.39 8.19
CA GLY A 198 23.60 -8.15 9.09
C GLY A 198 23.71 -6.69 9.55
N ARG A 199 24.75 -6.40 10.34
CA ARG A 199 24.90 -5.10 11.02
C ARG A 199 25.09 -3.94 10.04
N ASP A 200 25.90 -4.11 9.03
CA ASP A 200 26.21 -3.06 8.05
C ASP A 200 25.01 -2.80 7.11
N ALA A 201 24.20 -3.83 6.87
CA ALA A 201 22.98 -3.71 6.09
C ALA A 201 21.97 -2.78 6.75
N PHE A 202 21.84 -2.82 8.08
CA PHE A 202 20.87 -1.98 8.79
C PHE A 202 21.08 -0.48 8.51
N ALA A 203 22.33 0.00 8.59
CA ALA A 203 22.64 1.40 8.31
C ALA A 203 22.33 1.80 6.85
N GLN A 204 22.62 0.90 5.89
CA GLN A 204 22.32 1.12 4.48
C GLN A 204 20.81 1.10 4.22
N ILE A 205 20.07 0.21 4.87
CA ILE A 205 18.60 0.15 4.79
C ILE A 205 17.99 1.45 5.35
N MET A 206 18.46 1.94 6.50
CA MET A 206 17.99 3.21 7.05
C MET A 206 18.24 4.37 6.08
N ALA A 207 19.40 4.38 5.40
CA ALA A 207 19.76 5.43 4.46
C ALA A 207 18.89 5.45 3.19
N VAL A 208 18.29 4.35 2.77
CA VAL A 208 17.36 4.31 1.62
C VAL A 208 15.89 4.47 2.04
N LEU A 209 15.55 4.15 3.30
CA LEU A 209 14.17 4.30 3.80
C LEU A 209 13.84 5.73 4.25
N PHE A 210 14.85 6.52 4.62
CA PHE A 210 14.67 7.83 5.22
C PHE A 210 15.52 8.92 4.55
N PRO A 211 15.02 10.16 4.46
CA PRO A 211 15.81 11.29 3.99
C PRO A 211 17.06 11.50 4.85
N ALA A 212 18.15 11.97 4.24
CA ALA A 212 19.47 12.08 4.87
C ALA A 212 19.49 12.86 6.18
N ASN A 213 18.64 13.89 6.31
CA ASN A 213 18.53 14.73 7.51
C ASN A 213 17.91 14.02 8.71
N VAL A 214 17.27 12.86 8.54
CA VAL A 214 16.60 12.12 9.63
C VAL A 214 17.13 10.68 9.83
N VAL A 215 18.05 10.22 8.97
CA VAL A 215 18.64 8.86 9.06
C VAL A 215 19.23 8.56 10.44
N ALA A 216 19.89 9.54 11.05
CA ALA A 216 20.54 9.37 12.36
C ALA A 216 19.51 9.07 13.47
N ASP A 217 18.37 9.75 13.45
CA ASP A 217 17.29 9.52 14.42
C ASP A 217 16.50 8.25 14.07
N ALA A 218 16.24 8.00 12.80
CA ALA A 218 15.65 6.75 12.33
C ALA A 218 16.46 5.54 12.81
N SER A 219 17.78 5.58 12.65
CA SER A 219 18.68 4.49 13.10
C SER A 219 18.62 4.22 14.60
N LYS A 220 18.33 5.23 15.42
CA LYS A 220 18.19 5.08 16.87
C LYS A 220 16.84 4.49 17.28
N CYS A 221 15.77 4.89 16.61
CA CYS A 221 14.39 4.69 17.09
C CYS A 221 13.59 3.66 16.29
N PHE A 222 13.98 3.37 15.05
CA PHE A 222 13.22 2.49 14.15
C PHE A 222 12.81 1.17 14.83
N VAL A 223 13.80 0.40 15.30
CA VAL A 223 13.55 -0.88 15.98
C VAL A 223 12.75 -0.66 17.28
N GLY A 224 13.03 0.45 17.97
CA GLY A 224 12.35 0.85 19.18
C GLY A 224 10.86 1.15 18.99
N ASP A 225 10.47 1.62 17.82
CA ASP A 225 9.10 2.03 17.50
C ASP A 225 8.32 0.98 16.69
N MET A 226 8.96 -0.17 16.37
CA MET A 226 8.28 -1.28 15.72
C MET A 226 7.19 -1.88 16.60
N PHE A 227 6.13 -2.36 15.97
CA PHE A 227 5.07 -3.11 16.65
C PHE A 227 5.60 -4.49 17.07
N ALA A 228 5.53 -4.81 18.34
CA ALA A 228 6.04 -6.05 18.91
C ALA A 228 4.97 -6.74 19.75
N PRO A 229 4.05 -7.51 19.13
CA PRO A 229 3.04 -8.24 19.88
C PRO A 229 3.69 -9.31 20.77
N ARG A 230 3.04 -9.60 21.90
CA ARG A 230 3.54 -10.61 22.83
C ARG A 230 3.64 -11.96 22.15
N ASP A 231 4.71 -12.69 22.44
CA ASP A 231 4.97 -14.05 21.93
C ASP A 231 5.09 -14.12 20.37
N TYR A 232 5.35 -12.99 19.74
CA TYR A 232 5.64 -12.97 18.32
C TYR A 232 7.16 -12.91 18.08
N THR A 233 7.71 -14.03 17.73
CA THR A 233 9.05 -14.11 17.16
C THR A 233 8.89 -14.38 15.66
N GLY A 234 8.95 -13.33 14.86
CA GLY A 234 8.97 -13.48 13.41
C GLY A 234 10.20 -14.29 12.98
N ARG A 235 10.02 -15.29 12.12
CA ARG A 235 11.18 -15.94 11.49
C ARG A 235 11.84 -14.93 10.56
N PRO A 236 13.19 -14.86 10.54
CA PRO A 236 13.90 -14.11 9.51
C PRO A 236 13.41 -14.55 8.12
N VAL A 237 13.24 -13.59 7.23
CA VAL A 237 12.85 -13.87 5.84
C VAL A 237 14.03 -14.55 5.15
N SER A 238 13.82 -15.75 4.60
CA SER A 238 14.86 -16.48 3.90
C SER A 238 15.18 -15.81 2.56
N ASP A 239 16.41 -16.03 2.06
CA ASP A 239 16.83 -15.53 0.76
C ASP A 239 15.94 -16.04 -0.38
N ALA A 240 15.42 -17.27 -0.26
CA ALA A 240 14.49 -17.84 -1.23
C ALA A 240 13.17 -17.05 -1.28
N VAL A 241 12.61 -16.67 -0.12
CA VAL A 241 11.40 -15.85 -0.04
C VAL A 241 11.68 -14.43 -0.57
N ALA A 242 12.82 -13.84 -0.19
CA ALA A 242 13.24 -12.54 -0.68
C ALA A 242 13.38 -12.52 -2.22
N ALA A 243 14.03 -13.54 -2.79
CA ALA A 243 14.17 -13.69 -4.23
C ALA A 243 12.81 -13.84 -4.93
N GLN A 244 11.89 -14.61 -4.33
CA GLN A 244 10.53 -14.79 -4.86
C GLN A 244 9.74 -13.48 -4.86
N GLN A 245 9.80 -12.70 -3.78
CA GLN A 245 9.16 -11.39 -3.71
C GLN A 245 9.75 -10.41 -4.73
N ASN A 246 11.07 -10.43 -4.94
CA ASN A 246 11.72 -9.65 -6.00
C ASN A 246 11.23 -10.02 -7.39
N GLN A 247 11.11 -11.32 -7.69
CA GLN A 247 10.55 -11.79 -8.96
C GLN A 247 9.09 -11.36 -9.14
N ALA A 248 8.31 -11.39 -8.06
CA ALA A 248 6.93 -10.92 -8.08
C ALA A 248 6.84 -9.43 -8.42
N MET A 249 7.69 -8.59 -7.82
CA MET A 249 7.77 -7.15 -8.16
C MET A 249 8.23 -6.93 -9.60
N THR A 250 9.22 -7.71 -10.08
CA THR A 250 9.68 -7.62 -11.49
C THR A 250 8.54 -7.93 -12.46
N ARG A 251 7.75 -8.97 -12.19
CA ARG A 251 6.57 -9.28 -13.00
C ARG A 251 5.50 -8.21 -12.92
N TRP A 252 5.29 -7.60 -11.75
CA TRP A 252 4.38 -6.48 -11.56
C TRP A 252 4.73 -5.29 -12.45
N PHE A 253 5.99 -4.91 -12.52
CA PHE A 253 6.48 -3.85 -13.39
C PHE A 253 6.38 -4.18 -14.90
N ALA A 254 6.13 -5.41 -15.26
CA ALA A 254 5.87 -5.82 -16.64
C ALA A 254 4.37 -6.05 -16.95
N ASP A 255 3.48 -5.96 -15.93
CA ASP A 255 2.06 -6.34 -16.07
C ASP A 255 1.20 -5.22 -16.67
N SER A 256 1.21 -5.14 -17.99
CA SER A 256 0.37 -4.19 -18.74
C SER A 256 -1.13 -4.48 -18.61
N ALA A 257 -1.51 -5.73 -18.34
CA ALA A 257 -2.92 -6.09 -18.17
C ALA A 257 -3.48 -5.54 -16.85
N ALA A 258 -2.74 -5.67 -15.75
CA ALA A 258 -3.11 -5.06 -14.49
C ALA A 258 -3.14 -3.52 -14.60
N ALA A 259 -2.18 -2.90 -15.32
CA ALA A 259 -2.17 -1.46 -15.58
C ALA A 259 -3.43 -1.00 -16.34
N ALA A 260 -3.85 -1.75 -17.35
CA ALA A 260 -5.07 -1.47 -18.10
C ALA A 260 -6.33 -1.64 -17.23
N ALA A 261 -6.38 -2.67 -16.37
CA ALA A 261 -7.50 -2.94 -15.48
C ALA A 261 -7.68 -1.84 -14.42
N LEU A 262 -6.59 -1.28 -13.87
CA LEU A 262 -6.64 -0.18 -12.90
C LEU A 262 -7.29 1.09 -13.47
N ARG A 263 -7.16 1.35 -14.78
CA ARG A 263 -7.81 2.50 -15.46
C ARG A 263 -9.34 2.45 -15.41
N SER A 264 -9.89 1.27 -15.15
CA SER A 264 -11.34 1.06 -15.00
C SER A 264 -11.75 0.80 -13.54
N SER A 265 -10.82 0.91 -12.59
CA SER A 265 -11.11 0.65 -11.18
C SER A 265 -12.04 1.71 -10.60
N PRO A 266 -13.20 1.34 -10.06
CA PRO A 266 -14.10 2.28 -9.41
C PRO A 266 -13.78 2.45 -7.90
N VAL A 267 -12.75 1.79 -7.40
CA VAL A 267 -12.40 1.84 -5.98
C VAL A 267 -11.85 3.22 -5.65
N ARG A 268 -12.42 3.84 -4.61
CA ARG A 268 -11.93 5.10 -4.08
C ARG A 268 -10.54 4.90 -3.49
N THR A 269 -9.56 5.66 -3.97
CA THR A 269 -8.15 5.43 -3.67
C THR A 269 -7.48 6.68 -3.12
N LEU A 270 -6.75 6.53 -2.01
CA LEU A 270 -5.82 7.52 -1.49
C LEU A 270 -4.40 7.04 -1.79
N ILE A 271 -3.60 7.88 -2.42
CA ILE A 271 -2.19 7.62 -2.71
C ILE A 271 -1.36 8.57 -1.87
N ILE A 272 -0.41 8.04 -1.11
CA ILE A 272 0.49 8.82 -0.26
C ILE A 272 1.92 8.43 -0.56
N ALA A 273 2.78 9.39 -0.86
CA ALA A 273 4.21 9.16 -1.11
C ALA A 273 5.07 10.23 -0.46
N GLY A 274 6.30 9.88 -0.12
CA GLY A 274 7.33 10.84 0.27
C GLY A 274 8.00 11.45 -0.96
N ALA A 275 8.24 12.76 -0.95
CA ALA A 275 8.97 13.43 -2.03
C ALA A 275 10.46 13.04 -2.06
N ASN A 276 10.99 12.52 -0.96
CA ASN A 276 12.37 12.06 -0.81
C ASN A 276 12.44 10.52 -0.66
N ASP A 277 11.58 9.80 -1.39
CA ASP A 277 11.57 8.34 -1.41
C ASP A 277 12.63 7.81 -2.40
N ASP A 278 13.75 7.32 -1.87
CA ASP A 278 14.84 6.73 -2.65
C ASP A 278 14.58 5.27 -3.06
N VAL A 279 13.51 4.64 -2.54
CA VAL A 279 13.13 3.25 -2.89
C VAL A 279 12.19 3.23 -4.07
N LEU A 280 11.07 3.95 -3.98
CA LEU A 280 10.08 4.07 -5.05
C LEU A 280 9.72 5.55 -5.25
N ALA A 281 10.37 6.18 -6.22
CA ALA A 281 10.23 7.60 -6.50
C ALA A 281 8.75 8.04 -6.57
N ASP A 282 8.46 9.26 -6.11
CA ASP A 282 7.12 9.88 -6.09
C ASP A 282 6.46 9.95 -7.47
N SER A 283 7.25 9.86 -8.54
CA SER A 283 6.76 9.74 -9.92
C SER A 283 5.84 8.53 -10.12
N ASN A 284 6.04 7.43 -9.37
CA ASN A 284 5.16 6.28 -9.36
C ASN A 284 3.78 6.63 -8.77
N ALA A 285 3.76 7.41 -7.69
CA ALA A 285 2.53 7.88 -7.07
C ALA A 285 1.75 8.82 -8.01
N ARG A 286 2.44 9.72 -8.69
CA ARG A 286 1.84 10.60 -9.72
C ARG A 286 1.31 9.80 -10.91
N GLN A 287 1.92 8.67 -11.23
CA GLN A 287 1.41 7.79 -12.27
C GLN A 287 0.18 7.02 -11.80
N LEU A 288 0.15 6.53 -10.55
CA LEU A 288 -1.04 5.91 -9.95
C LEU A 288 -2.24 6.85 -9.98
N GLU A 289 -2.07 8.13 -9.64
CA GLU A 289 -3.13 9.13 -9.73
C GLU A 289 -3.67 9.27 -11.16
N ARG A 290 -2.78 9.29 -12.16
CA ARG A 290 -3.21 9.40 -13.57
C ARG A 290 -3.96 8.19 -14.08
N ILE A 291 -3.69 7.00 -13.55
CA ILE A 291 -4.32 5.76 -14.05
C ILE A 291 -5.53 5.33 -13.25
N ILE A 292 -5.67 5.70 -11.98
CA ILE A 292 -6.80 5.32 -11.13
C ILE A 292 -7.85 6.44 -11.11
N PRO A 293 -9.04 6.25 -11.69
CA PRO A 293 -9.99 7.36 -11.94
C PRO A 293 -10.51 8.07 -10.68
N ARG A 294 -10.48 7.41 -9.53
CA ARG A 294 -10.96 7.95 -8.24
C ARG A 294 -9.86 8.06 -7.20
N ALA A 295 -8.66 8.34 -7.67
CA ALA A 295 -7.51 8.57 -6.81
C ALA A 295 -7.43 10.02 -6.35
N THR A 296 -6.94 10.20 -5.12
CA THR A 296 -6.42 11.45 -4.57
C THR A 296 -4.96 11.20 -4.23
N LEU A 297 -4.09 12.13 -4.58
CA LEU A 297 -2.65 12.02 -4.34
C LEU A 297 -2.18 13.08 -3.35
N ASP A 298 -1.48 12.62 -2.33
CA ASP A 298 -0.78 13.44 -1.34
C ASP A 298 0.72 13.13 -1.38
N ILE A 299 1.53 14.15 -1.67
CA ILE A 299 3.00 14.07 -1.61
C ILE A 299 3.47 14.76 -0.34
N VAL A 300 4.14 14.02 0.54
CA VAL A 300 4.71 14.56 1.77
C VAL A 300 6.13 15.06 1.48
N SER A 301 6.34 16.36 1.52
CA SER A 301 7.52 17.07 0.97
C SER A 301 8.86 16.66 1.57
N ASP A 302 8.89 16.26 2.84
CA ASP A 302 10.09 15.89 3.59
C ASP A 302 10.12 14.44 4.06
N ALA A 303 9.23 13.60 3.51
CA ALA A 303 9.15 12.17 3.82
C ALA A 303 9.96 11.30 2.87
N GLY A 304 10.48 10.18 3.38
CA GLY A 304 11.06 9.07 2.62
C GLY A 304 10.09 7.91 2.48
N HIS A 305 10.64 6.72 2.21
CA HIS A 305 9.87 5.49 1.98
C HIS A 305 9.08 5.00 3.20
N ALA A 306 9.67 5.15 4.39
CA ALA A 306 9.06 4.71 5.66
C ALA A 306 8.35 5.85 6.38
N LEU A 307 7.51 6.61 5.67
CA LEU A 307 6.84 7.81 6.18
C LEU A 307 5.94 7.54 7.40
N MET A 308 5.46 6.32 7.63
CA MET A 308 4.72 5.96 8.84
C MET A 308 5.59 5.99 10.11
N TYR A 309 6.91 6.02 9.98
CA TYR A 309 7.83 6.24 11.10
C TYR A 309 8.13 7.72 11.33
N GLN A 310 8.13 8.53 10.27
CA GLN A 310 8.34 9.96 10.38
C GLN A 310 7.10 10.68 10.92
N TYR A 311 5.91 10.26 10.51
CA TYR A 311 4.63 10.90 10.80
C TYR A 311 3.57 9.91 11.29
N PRO A 312 3.86 9.08 12.31
CA PRO A 312 2.98 7.97 12.68
C PRO A 312 1.55 8.42 13.05
N ILE A 313 1.43 9.48 13.84
CA ILE A 313 0.13 9.94 14.32
C ILE A 313 -0.65 10.67 13.22
N GLU A 314 0.00 11.62 12.54
CA GLU A 314 -0.71 12.44 11.54
C GLU A 314 -1.04 11.63 10.29
N LEU A 315 -0.16 10.73 9.86
CA LEU A 315 -0.45 9.80 8.77
C LEU A 315 -1.63 8.88 9.11
N ALA A 316 -1.67 8.34 10.34
CA ALA A 316 -2.78 7.51 10.78
C ALA A 316 -4.11 8.28 10.79
N ARG A 317 -4.13 9.53 11.28
CA ARG A 317 -5.31 10.40 11.26
C ARG A 317 -5.76 10.72 9.85
N HIS A 318 -4.81 11.00 8.97
CA HIS A 318 -5.07 11.31 7.58
C HIS A 318 -5.74 10.12 6.85
N ILE A 319 -5.18 8.92 7.02
CA ILE A 319 -5.77 7.67 6.51
C ILE A 319 -7.13 7.42 7.16
N GLY A 320 -7.24 7.55 8.48
CA GLY A 320 -8.50 7.39 9.20
C GLY A 320 -9.61 8.31 8.69
N ALA A 321 -9.30 9.58 8.43
CA ALA A 321 -10.24 10.53 7.85
C ALA A 321 -10.67 10.16 6.41
N PHE A 322 -9.81 9.53 5.63
CA PHE A 322 -10.14 9.05 4.31
C PHE A 322 -11.07 7.82 4.37
N VAL A 323 -10.73 6.79 5.13
CA VAL A 323 -11.51 5.54 5.17
C VAL A 323 -12.85 5.67 5.89
N SER A 324 -13.04 6.69 6.74
CA SER A 324 -14.29 6.98 7.43
C SER A 324 -15.37 7.67 6.56
N ARG A 325 -15.08 7.97 5.30
CA ARG A 325 -16.01 8.57 4.32
C ARG A 325 -16.68 7.50 3.49
#